data_1abca1efd2cf18a0198fb7e1ddc884f1
#
_entry.id   1abca1efd2cf18a0198fb7e1ddc884f1
#
_cell.length_a   1.000
_cell.length_b   1.000
_cell.length_c   1.000
_cell.angle_alpha   90.00
_cell.angle_beta   90.00
_cell.angle_gamma   90.00
#
_symmetry.space_group_name_H-M   'P 1'
#
loop_
_entity.id
_entity.type
_entity.pdbx_description
1 polymer ?
#
loop_
_entity_poly.entity_id
_entity_poly.type
_entity_poly.pdbx_seq_one_letter_code
_entity_poly.pdbx_strand_id
1 'polypeptide(L)'
;KGIVIRQDVNEGTQLKHRQTVAFVVSLGPKEQPTAPEDTPVAIPSFVGLTLEQAQATAKSLGVTVEESGTVYDDNVRKGSVARQNPVGGTMVKPGTTIQVSISAGQEKKEYTVTVTCGAGGSVSPSGNQKVAEGGSVSFTITPKDGYEVATLVIDGTTVLPLTSYSFMNVDSN
;
A
#
# COMPACT_ATOMS: atom_id res chain seq x y z
N LYS A 1 -34.35 -31.03 20.78
CA LYS A 1 -35.24 -29.85 20.92
C LYS A 1 -36.65 -30.32 21.28
N GLY A 2 -37.32 -29.72 22.31
CA GLY A 2 -38.70 -30.08 22.67
C GLY A 2 -38.86 -31.30 23.60
N ILE A 3 -37.79 -31.92 24.05
CA ILE A 3 -37.87 -33.05 25.02
C ILE A 3 -37.91 -32.45 26.42
N VAL A 4 -38.84 -32.93 27.25
CA VAL A 4 -38.93 -32.59 28.68
C VAL A 4 -37.75 -33.25 29.37
N ILE A 5 -36.89 -32.45 30.00
CA ILE A 5 -35.68 -32.92 30.73
C ILE A 5 -35.87 -32.92 32.23
N ARG A 6 -36.87 -32.26 32.73
CA ARG A 6 -37.22 -32.18 34.16
C ARG A 6 -38.66 -31.72 34.32
N GLN A 7 -39.31 -32.28 35.32
CA GLN A 7 -40.62 -31.79 35.83
C GLN A 7 -40.52 -31.69 37.36
N ASP A 8 -41.33 -30.84 37.96
CA ASP A 8 -41.33 -30.57 39.39
C ASP A 8 -42.23 -31.54 40.19
N VAL A 9 -43.00 -32.37 39.48
CA VAL A 9 -43.88 -33.39 40.05
C VAL A 9 -43.55 -34.74 39.44
N ASN A 10 -43.41 -35.76 40.27
CA ASN A 10 -43.09 -37.12 39.83
C ASN A 10 -44.24 -37.76 39.04
N GLU A 11 -43.90 -38.65 38.13
CA GLU A 11 -44.88 -39.46 37.40
C GLU A 11 -45.78 -40.23 38.37
N GLY A 12 -47.07 -40.30 38.11
CA GLY A 12 -48.08 -40.99 38.93
C GLY A 12 -48.57 -40.17 40.13
N THR A 13 -48.08 -38.95 40.36
CA THR A 13 -48.56 -38.10 41.44
C THR A 13 -49.99 -37.61 41.15
N GLN A 14 -50.91 -37.84 42.09
CA GLN A 14 -52.28 -37.29 41.97
C GLN A 14 -52.28 -35.80 42.30
N LEU A 15 -52.64 -34.97 41.32
CA LEU A 15 -52.70 -33.52 41.43
C LEU A 15 -54.10 -33.06 41.89
N LYS A 16 -54.18 -32.05 42.77
CA LYS A 16 -55.41 -31.38 43.11
C LYS A 16 -55.82 -30.45 42.00
N HIS A 17 -57.11 -30.22 41.84
CA HIS A 17 -57.67 -29.27 40.89
C HIS A 17 -56.99 -27.91 41.01
N ARG A 18 -56.53 -27.32 39.88
CA ARG A 18 -55.79 -26.05 39.80
C ARG A 18 -54.32 -26.06 40.27
N GLN A 19 -53.70 -27.23 40.38
CA GLN A 19 -52.29 -27.32 40.64
C GLN A 19 -51.49 -27.12 39.36
N THR A 20 -50.45 -26.27 39.39
CA THR A 20 -49.58 -26.02 38.23
C THR A 20 -48.40 -27.02 38.28
N VAL A 21 -48.08 -27.59 37.11
CA VAL A 21 -46.89 -28.43 36.91
C VAL A 21 -45.93 -27.68 35.99
N ALA A 22 -44.70 -27.48 36.44
CA ALA A 22 -43.66 -26.86 35.65
C ALA A 22 -42.81 -27.91 34.92
N PHE A 23 -42.54 -27.66 33.67
CA PHE A 23 -41.66 -28.51 32.86
C PHE A 23 -40.46 -27.70 32.40
N VAL A 24 -39.28 -28.31 32.47
CA VAL A 24 -38.10 -27.80 31.84
C VAL A 24 -37.91 -28.52 30.50
N VAL A 25 -38.02 -27.80 29.40
CA VAL A 25 -37.92 -28.35 28.06
C VAL A 25 -36.52 -28.08 27.51
N SER A 26 -35.91 -29.10 26.95
CA SER A 26 -34.63 -28.95 26.29
C SER A 26 -34.72 -28.06 25.06
N LEU A 27 -33.95 -27.01 24.99
CA LEU A 27 -33.77 -26.20 23.78
C LEU A 27 -32.87 -26.87 22.74
N GLY A 28 -32.37 -28.06 23.05
CA GLY A 28 -31.37 -28.77 22.25
C GLY A 28 -29.96 -28.38 22.68
N PRO A 29 -28.93 -28.90 22.02
CA PRO A 29 -27.58 -28.44 22.22
C PRO A 29 -27.51 -26.93 21.98
N LYS A 30 -26.89 -26.20 22.90
CA LYS A 30 -26.54 -24.82 22.68
C LYS A 30 -25.63 -24.83 21.44
N GLU A 31 -26.04 -24.17 20.36
CA GLU A 31 -25.12 -23.92 19.25
C GLU A 31 -23.94 -23.17 19.84
N GLN A 32 -22.86 -23.90 20.11
CA GLN A 32 -21.58 -23.27 20.39
C GLN A 32 -21.20 -22.55 19.12
N PRO A 33 -20.79 -21.27 19.16
CA PRO A 33 -20.23 -20.65 17.98
C PRO A 33 -19.16 -21.62 17.48
N THR A 34 -19.38 -22.25 16.32
CA THR A 34 -18.34 -23.01 15.66
C THR A 34 -17.20 -22.05 15.48
N ALA A 35 -16.11 -22.25 16.21
CA ALA A 35 -14.85 -21.63 15.84
C ALA A 35 -14.69 -21.86 14.32
N PRO A 36 -14.26 -20.88 13.55
CA PRO A 36 -14.08 -21.05 12.11
C PRO A 36 -13.35 -22.38 11.90
N GLU A 37 -13.93 -23.27 11.10
CA GLU A 37 -13.40 -24.61 10.88
C GLU A 37 -11.90 -24.45 10.61
N ASP A 38 -11.07 -25.14 11.38
CA ASP A 38 -9.60 -25.05 11.36
C ASP A 38 -9.03 -25.65 10.04
N THR A 39 -9.86 -25.67 9.01
CA THR A 39 -9.54 -26.18 7.68
C THR A 39 -8.71 -25.14 6.94
N PRO A 40 -7.44 -25.43 6.63
CA PRO A 40 -6.59 -24.49 5.91
C PRO A 40 -7.19 -24.10 4.56
N VAL A 41 -7.10 -22.82 4.22
CA VAL A 41 -7.56 -22.28 2.94
C VAL A 41 -6.35 -21.83 2.12
N ALA A 42 -6.40 -22.09 0.80
CA ALA A 42 -5.38 -21.56 -0.11
C ALA A 42 -5.63 -20.08 -0.38
N ILE A 43 -4.65 -19.22 -0.09
CA ILE A 43 -4.75 -17.80 -0.39
C ILE A 43 -4.42 -17.55 -1.86
N PRO A 44 -5.20 -16.70 -2.57
CA PRO A 44 -4.85 -16.32 -3.93
C PRO A 44 -3.67 -15.33 -3.95
N SER A 45 -3.17 -15.03 -5.15
CA SER A 45 -2.30 -13.88 -5.33
C SER A 45 -3.12 -12.60 -5.26
N PHE A 46 -2.71 -11.69 -4.38
CA PHE A 46 -3.26 -10.33 -4.29
C PHE A 46 -2.45 -9.32 -5.12
N VAL A 47 -1.31 -9.73 -5.68
CA VAL A 47 -0.45 -8.85 -6.51
C VAL A 47 -1.25 -8.29 -7.68
N GLY A 48 -1.16 -6.97 -7.86
CA GLY A 48 -1.89 -6.22 -8.88
C GLY A 48 -3.28 -5.72 -8.45
N LEU A 49 -3.85 -6.22 -7.36
CA LEU A 49 -5.12 -5.74 -6.80
C LEU A 49 -4.91 -4.45 -6.00
N THR A 50 -5.96 -3.65 -5.84
CA THR A 50 -5.94 -2.58 -4.84
C THR A 50 -6.05 -3.19 -3.43
N LEU A 51 -5.66 -2.44 -2.41
CA LEU A 51 -5.78 -2.90 -1.02
C LEU A 51 -7.23 -3.29 -0.67
N GLU A 52 -8.20 -2.50 -1.11
CA GLU A 52 -9.63 -2.77 -0.90
C GLU A 52 -10.08 -4.08 -1.54
N GLN A 53 -9.65 -4.34 -2.79
CA GLN A 53 -9.96 -5.59 -3.48
C GLN A 53 -9.32 -6.80 -2.80
N ALA A 54 -8.06 -6.66 -2.36
CA ALA A 54 -7.35 -7.69 -1.62
C ALA A 54 -8.07 -8.01 -0.29
N GLN A 55 -8.47 -6.98 0.46
CA GLN A 55 -9.20 -7.12 1.71
C GLN A 55 -10.58 -7.76 1.52
N ALA A 56 -11.32 -7.36 0.48
CA ALA A 56 -12.62 -7.95 0.16
C ALA A 56 -12.49 -9.46 -0.17
N THR A 57 -11.48 -9.81 -0.96
CA THR A 57 -11.19 -11.21 -1.31
C THR A 57 -10.76 -12.00 -0.08
N ALA A 58 -9.87 -11.47 0.72
CA ALA A 58 -9.39 -12.10 1.96
C ALA A 58 -10.52 -12.38 2.95
N LYS A 59 -11.44 -11.43 3.11
CA LYS A 59 -12.60 -11.56 3.99
C LYS A 59 -13.48 -12.75 3.60
N SER A 60 -13.66 -13.02 2.32
CA SER A 60 -14.45 -14.17 1.84
C SER A 60 -13.79 -15.51 2.16
N LEU A 61 -12.48 -15.52 2.39
CA LEU A 61 -11.66 -16.69 2.74
C LEU A 61 -11.45 -16.82 4.26
N GLY A 62 -11.99 -15.90 5.05
CA GLY A 62 -11.81 -15.89 6.50
C GLY A 62 -10.40 -15.50 6.94
N VAL A 63 -9.64 -14.78 6.10
CA VAL A 63 -8.30 -14.25 6.40
C VAL A 63 -8.30 -12.72 6.37
N THR A 64 -7.27 -12.09 6.91
CA THR A 64 -7.13 -10.64 6.96
C THR A 64 -5.96 -10.20 6.07
N VAL A 65 -6.09 -9.05 5.41
CA VAL A 65 -4.98 -8.40 4.69
C VAL A 65 -4.66 -7.09 5.37
N GLU A 66 -3.38 -6.91 5.70
CA GLU A 66 -2.83 -5.69 6.29
C GLU A 66 -1.69 -5.13 5.45
N GLU A 67 -1.64 -3.82 5.32
CA GLU A 67 -0.54 -3.13 4.67
C GLU A 67 0.68 -3.11 5.60
N SER A 68 1.82 -3.58 5.10
CA SER A 68 3.12 -3.58 5.79
C SER A 68 4.02 -2.43 5.37
N GLY A 69 3.61 -1.65 4.36
CA GLY A 69 4.36 -0.52 3.84
C GLY A 69 4.33 -0.42 2.32
N THR A 70 5.17 0.46 1.78
CA THR A 70 5.28 0.69 0.34
C THR A 70 6.63 0.23 -0.20
N VAL A 71 6.67 -0.18 -1.47
CA VAL A 71 7.88 -0.54 -2.21
C VAL A 71 7.83 0.06 -3.61
N TYR A 72 8.97 0.44 -4.16
CA TYR A 72 9.04 0.76 -5.58
C TYR A 72 8.95 -0.51 -6.40
N ASP A 73 8.15 -0.49 -7.47
CA ASP A 73 7.99 -1.60 -8.38
C ASP A 73 7.58 -1.07 -9.75
N ASP A 74 8.41 -1.36 -10.76
CA ASP A 74 8.22 -0.85 -12.11
C ASP A 74 7.13 -1.60 -12.88
N ASN A 75 6.78 -2.81 -12.44
CA ASN A 75 5.84 -3.69 -13.10
C ASN A 75 4.44 -3.64 -12.49
N VAL A 76 4.33 -3.09 -11.27
CA VAL A 76 3.06 -3.01 -10.55
C VAL A 76 2.61 -1.56 -10.45
N ARG A 77 1.37 -1.32 -10.89
CA ARG A 77 0.77 0.02 -10.85
C ARG A 77 0.85 0.59 -9.44
N LYS A 78 1.20 1.87 -9.33
CA LYS A 78 1.16 2.62 -8.07
C LYS A 78 -0.21 2.48 -7.39
N GLY A 79 -0.20 2.18 -6.10
CA GLY A 79 -1.39 1.97 -5.28
C GLY A 79 -1.95 0.54 -5.31
N SER A 80 -1.33 -0.37 -6.06
CA SER A 80 -1.70 -1.79 -6.07
C SER A 80 -0.73 -2.61 -5.21
N VAL A 81 -1.15 -3.78 -4.79
CA VAL A 81 -0.32 -4.73 -4.04
C VAL A 81 0.85 -5.19 -4.92
N ALA A 82 2.07 -4.88 -4.50
CA ALA A 82 3.29 -5.30 -5.17
C ALA A 82 3.80 -6.65 -4.64
N ARG A 83 3.65 -6.87 -3.35
CA ARG A 83 4.15 -8.09 -2.68
C ARG A 83 3.16 -8.53 -1.62
N GLN A 84 3.15 -9.82 -1.33
CA GLN A 84 2.39 -10.39 -0.22
C GLN A 84 3.21 -11.44 0.52
N ASN A 85 2.93 -11.59 1.80
CA ASN A 85 3.49 -12.65 2.65
C ASN A 85 2.40 -13.15 3.61
N PRO A 86 2.04 -14.45 3.59
CA PRO A 86 2.55 -15.52 2.73
C PRO A 86 2.23 -15.32 1.23
N VAL A 87 2.99 -15.98 0.38
CA VAL A 87 2.80 -15.92 -1.08
C VAL A 87 1.51 -16.60 -1.52
N GLY A 88 0.97 -16.20 -2.68
CA GLY A 88 -0.21 -16.84 -3.27
C GLY A 88 -0.03 -18.35 -3.45
N GLY A 89 -1.09 -19.12 -3.22
CA GLY A 89 -1.09 -20.58 -3.21
C GLY A 89 -0.75 -21.22 -1.85
N THR A 90 -0.28 -20.43 -0.88
CA THR A 90 0.02 -20.96 0.46
C THR A 90 -1.28 -21.34 1.17
N MET A 91 -1.26 -22.49 1.84
CA MET A 91 -2.35 -22.93 2.74
C MET A 91 -2.19 -22.25 4.10
N VAL A 92 -3.19 -21.51 4.53
CA VAL A 92 -3.20 -20.81 5.81
C VAL A 92 -4.46 -21.13 6.60
N LYS A 93 -4.40 -21.01 7.92
CA LYS A 93 -5.58 -21.17 8.79
C LYS A 93 -6.49 -19.95 8.69
N PRO A 94 -7.82 -20.12 8.84
CA PRO A 94 -8.74 -19.00 9.02
C PRO A 94 -8.26 -18.08 10.16
N GLY A 95 -8.42 -16.77 9.98
CA GLY A 95 -7.91 -15.75 10.89
C GLY A 95 -6.44 -15.35 10.68
N THR A 96 -5.71 -16.00 9.76
CA THR A 96 -4.34 -15.60 9.42
C THR A 96 -4.32 -14.19 8.81
N THR A 97 -3.36 -13.38 9.24
CA THR A 97 -3.08 -12.07 8.64
C THR A 97 -2.02 -12.20 7.55
N ILE A 98 -2.34 -11.68 6.38
CA ILE A 98 -1.47 -11.62 5.20
C ILE A 98 -0.95 -10.21 5.09
N GLN A 99 0.36 -10.05 5.17
CA GLN A 99 1.02 -8.77 5.01
C GLN A 99 1.20 -8.46 3.53
N VAL A 100 0.83 -7.25 3.12
CA VAL A 100 1.01 -6.79 1.74
C VAL A 100 1.81 -5.50 1.70
N SER A 101 2.67 -5.35 0.69
CA SER A 101 3.35 -4.09 0.39
C SER A 101 2.74 -3.47 -0.86
N ILE A 102 2.47 -2.18 -0.79
CA ILE A 102 1.82 -1.42 -1.88
C ILE A 102 2.89 -0.82 -2.79
N SER A 103 2.69 -0.89 -4.09
CA SER A 103 3.57 -0.26 -5.06
C SER A 103 3.53 1.26 -4.94
N ALA A 104 4.68 1.88 -4.76
CA ALA A 104 4.90 3.32 -4.90
C ALA A 104 5.03 3.77 -6.37
N GLY A 105 5.01 2.80 -7.31
CA GLY A 105 5.33 2.99 -8.73
C GLY A 105 6.84 2.93 -8.96
N GLN A 106 7.29 3.48 -10.08
CA GLN A 106 8.70 3.54 -10.41
C GLN A 106 9.47 4.43 -9.43
N GLU A 107 10.67 4.01 -9.07
CA GLU A 107 11.60 4.86 -8.34
C GLU A 107 12.06 5.99 -9.26
N LYS A 108 11.71 7.22 -8.89
CA LYS A 108 12.22 8.38 -9.62
C LYS A 108 13.58 8.76 -9.08
N LYS A 109 14.61 8.56 -9.86
CA LYS A 109 15.93 9.10 -9.57
C LYS A 109 15.93 10.62 -9.70
N GLU A 110 16.71 11.28 -8.88
CA GLU A 110 16.98 12.71 -8.99
C GLU A 110 18.47 12.91 -9.31
N TYR A 111 18.73 13.79 -10.25
CA TYR A 111 20.07 14.22 -10.62
C TYR A 111 20.29 15.66 -10.19
N THR A 112 21.54 16.05 -10.02
CA THR A 112 21.91 17.41 -9.58
C THR A 112 22.64 18.13 -10.70
N VAL A 113 22.04 19.19 -11.21
CA VAL A 113 22.70 20.12 -12.14
C VAL A 113 23.28 21.27 -11.33
N THR A 114 24.61 21.41 -11.35
CA THR A 114 25.31 22.48 -10.62
C THR A 114 25.67 23.60 -11.56
N VAL A 115 25.28 24.83 -11.23
CA VAL A 115 25.54 26.00 -12.03
C VAL A 115 26.28 27.06 -11.24
N THR A 116 27.36 27.55 -11.80
CA THR A 116 28.18 28.64 -11.25
C THR A 116 28.31 29.76 -12.26
N CYS A 117 28.49 30.96 -11.76
CA CYS A 117 28.69 32.16 -12.59
C CYS A 117 29.86 32.99 -12.06
N GLY A 118 30.61 33.58 -12.96
CA GLY A 118 31.68 34.51 -12.65
C GLY A 118 31.19 35.87 -12.13
N ALA A 119 32.09 36.72 -11.64
CA ALA A 119 31.74 38.02 -11.03
C ALA A 119 31.08 39.02 -11.97
N GLY A 120 31.21 38.84 -13.30
CA GLY A 120 30.71 39.75 -14.34
C GLY A 120 29.22 39.59 -14.68
N GLY A 121 28.48 38.69 -14.00
CA GLY A 121 27.09 38.44 -14.28
C GLY A 121 26.36 37.67 -13.16
N SER A 122 25.18 37.17 -13.50
CA SER A 122 24.39 36.27 -12.67
C SER A 122 23.76 35.17 -13.54
N VAL A 123 23.41 34.06 -12.89
CA VAL A 123 22.64 32.97 -13.51
C VAL A 123 21.45 32.64 -12.62
N SER A 124 20.31 32.40 -13.23
CA SER A 124 19.07 32.04 -12.51
C SER A 124 18.41 30.83 -13.16
N PRO A 125 18.04 29.79 -12.39
CA PRO A 125 18.43 29.56 -10.99
C PRO A 125 19.94 29.33 -10.82
N SER A 126 20.49 29.59 -9.64
CA SER A 126 21.93 29.42 -9.34
C SER A 126 22.16 28.25 -8.39
N GLY A 127 23.39 27.72 -8.37
CA GLY A 127 23.79 26.65 -7.50
C GLY A 127 23.24 25.29 -7.94
N ASN A 128 22.99 24.40 -6.99
CA ASN A 128 22.56 23.03 -7.23
C ASN A 128 21.06 22.96 -7.48
N GLN A 129 20.68 22.48 -8.64
CA GLN A 129 19.28 22.24 -9.02
C GLN A 129 19.02 20.73 -9.08
N LYS A 130 18.05 20.25 -8.30
CA LYS A 130 17.60 18.87 -8.36
C LYS A 130 16.58 18.71 -9.49
N VAL A 131 16.82 17.75 -10.36
CA VAL A 131 15.98 17.45 -11.52
C VAL A 131 15.65 15.97 -11.49
N ALA A 132 14.38 15.62 -11.55
CA ALA A 132 13.96 14.22 -11.66
C ALA A 132 14.44 13.62 -12.99
N GLU A 133 14.69 12.33 -13.01
CA GLU A 133 15.05 11.58 -14.23
C GLU A 133 14.09 11.89 -15.39
N GLY A 134 14.63 12.21 -16.54
CA GLY A 134 13.86 12.62 -17.71
C GLY A 134 13.30 14.05 -17.63
N GLY A 135 13.55 14.77 -16.53
CA GLY A 135 13.13 16.16 -16.36
C GLY A 135 13.99 17.16 -17.11
N SER A 136 13.64 18.44 -16.99
CA SER A 136 14.38 19.52 -17.61
C SER A 136 14.56 20.70 -16.64
N VAL A 137 15.64 21.45 -16.82
CA VAL A 137 15.90 22.69 -16.10
C VAL A 137 16.49 23.73 -17.07
N SER A 138 16.02 24.95 -16.98
CA SER A 138 16.46 26.06 -17.82
C SER A 138 17.15 27.13 -16.98
N PHE A 139 18.22 27.68 -17.50
CA PHE A 139 19.01 28.73 -16.89
C PHE A 139 19.03 29.99 -17.76
N THR A 140 18.90 31.14 -17.12
CA THR A 140 19.05 32.44 -17.75
C THR A 140 20.32 33.06 -17.22
N ILE A 141 21.19 33.52 -18.12
CA ILE A 141 22.48 34.16 -17.81
C ILE A 141 22.32 35.65 -18.08
N THR A 142 22.55 36.47 -17.08
CA THR A 142 22.42 37.95 -17.18
C THR A 142 23.78 38.60 -16.91
N PRO A 143 24.49 39.08 -17.94
CA PRO A 143 25.69 39.87 -17.75
C PRO A 143 25.37 41.18 -17.02
N LYS A 144 26.30 41.70 -16.25
CA LYS A 144 26.23 43.06 -15.69
C LYS A 144 26.52 44.09 -16.78
N ASP A 145 26.15 45.34 -16.53
CA ASP A 145 26.44 46.44 -17.43
C ASP A 145 27.95 46.53 -17.77
N GLY A 146 28.25 46.57 -19.06
CA GLY A 146 29.60 46.56 -19.58
C GLY A 146 30.29 45.20 -19.65
N TYR A 147 29.58 44.12 -19.34
CA TYR A 147 30.06 42.75 -19.48
C TYR A 147 29.28 41.98 -20.55
N GLU A 148 29.87 40.92 -21.04
CA GLU A 148 29.26 39.99 -21.97
C GLU A 148 29.54 38.52 -21.51
N VAL A 149 28.81 37.55 -22.03
CA VAL A 149 29.10 36.15 -21.85
C VAL A 149 30.30 35.77 -22.71
N ALA A 150 31.48 35.73 -22.13
CA ALA A 150 32.71 35.40 -22.86
C ALA A 150 32.83 33.89 -23.11
N THR A 151 32.45 33.08 -22.12
CA THR A 151 32.61 31.62 -22.16
C THR A 151 31.45 30.96 -21.42
N LEU A 152 30.87 29.93 -22.05
CA LEU A 152 29.93 29.03 -21.44
C LEU A 152 30.51 27.61 -21.50
N VAL A 153 30.61 26.93 -20.35
CA VAL A 153 31.12 25.56 -20.25
C VAL A 153 29.99 24.67 -19.73
N ILE A 154 29.71 23.60 -20.45
CA ILE A 154 28.68 22.61 -20.11
C ILE A 154 29.36 21.25 -20.08
N ASP A 155 29.32 20.55 -18.94
CA ASP A 155 29.95 19.26 -18.71
C ASP A 155 31.42 19.21 -19.19
N GLY A 156 32.16 20.26 -18.88
CA GLY A 156 33.58 20.40 -19.24
C GLY A 156 33.81 20.83 -20.69
N THR A 157 32.76 20.96 -21.52
CA THR A 157 32.86 21.37 -22.92
C THR A 157 32.51 22.83 -23.10
N THR A 158 33.41 23.59 -23.74
CA THR A 158 33.15 24.99 -24.08
C THR A 158 32.17 25.06 -25.27
N VAL A 159 31.08 25.78 -25.07
CA VAL A 159 30.08 26.04 -26.09
C VAL A 159 30.03 27.54 -26.43
N LEU A 160 29.28 27.89 -27.49
CA LEU A 160 29.09 29.29 -27.87
C LEU A 160 28.45 30.08 -26.72
N PRO A 161 28.81 31.36 -26.53
CA PRO A 161 28.18 32.22 -25.54
C PRO A 161 26.69 32.35 -25.77
N LEU A 162 25.89 32.00 -24.77
CA LEU A 162 24.44 32.08 -24.77
C LEU A 162 23.97 32.82 -23.52
N THR A 163 22.84 33.48 -23.63
CA THR A 163 22.15 34.12 -22.47
C THR A 163 21.13 33.21 -21.82
N SER A 164 20.88 32.02 -22.38
CA SER A 164 20.05 30.98 -21.78
C SER A 164 20.49 29.59 -22.24
N TYR A 165 20.32 28.61 -21.38
CA TYR A 165 20.56 27.23 -21.71
C TYR A 165 19.56 26.34 -20.99
N SER A 166 19.17 25.22 -21.62
CA SER A 166 18.25 24.25 -21.03
C SER A 166 18.82 22.85 -21.13
N PHE A 167 18.90 22.19 -20.01
CA PHE A 167 19.09 20.75 -19.95
C PHE A 167 17.71 20.09 -20.12
N MET A 168 17.60 19.18 -21.06
CA MET A 168 16.40 18.41 -21.31
C MET A 168 16.70 16.92 -21.14
N ASN A 169 15.72 16.19 -20.63
CA ASN A 169 15.81 14.75 -20.45
C ASN A 169 17.05 14.35 -19.63
N VAL A 170 17.19 14.97 -18.45
CA VAL A 170 18.34 14.74 -17.56
C VAL A 170 18.31 13.29 -17.05
N ASP A 171 19.36 12.52 -17.35
CA ASP A 171 19.51 11.09 -17.05
C ASP A 171 20.81 10.76 -16.27
N SER A 172 21.63 11.77 -16.01
CA SER A 172 22.92 11.68 -15.30
C SER A 172 23.26 12.99 -14.59
N ASN A 173 24.26 12.93 -13.66
CA ASN A 173 24.82 14.11 -13.00
C ASN A 173 25.91 14.74 -13.84
#